data_ab9d7b44814170dd3fa36639d9cb81e3
#
_entry.id   ab9d7b44814170dd3fa36639d9cb81e3
#
_cell.length_a   1.000
_cell.length_b   1.000
_cell.length_c   1.000
_cell.angle_alpha   90.00
_cell.angle_beta   90.00
_cell.angle_gamma   90.00
#
_symmetry.space_group_name_H-M   'P 1'
#
loop_
_entity.id
_entity.type
_entity.pdbx_description
1 polymer ?
#
loop_
_entity_poly.entity_id
_entity_poly.type
_entity_poly.pdbx_seq_one_letter_code
_entity_poly.pdbx_strand_id
1 'polypeptide(L)'
;MKNLSISVHFDSQETDAVQLEVDLQGEPVLFGLWKFVLRRRGKPLHAVNFWTETCVHHEKGCEYLELDLLLSDDYRLQRFFLLDNTDRLLILGDTLLRDGDNTKRRLPERNDYLTYESTLFYSPKLRPKTFADSTEIFFQPDNPKSSSIFRVFPLALPEWKKTSKTGIVTGTLGIEHSTLVLRQQTSGISMFAPLFFDFDANRSGSQYTWRHLTVGENMEKVPDDQAVGYRVQVNKEQFLLYRSMTPLANRTVLGHNLINDFCFARFFPETGVETLVVVDSDEL
;
A
#
# COMPACT_ATOMS: atom_id res chain seq x y z
N MET A 1 -9.46 25.18 6.27
CA MET A 1 -9.23 23.88 5.65
C MET A 1 -8.99 22.85 6.76
N LYS A 2 -9.55 21.66 6.62
CA LYS A 2 -9.36 20.60 7.62
C LYS A 2 -8.05 19.90 7.27
N ASN A 3 -7.03 20.01 8.14
CA ASN A 3 -5.69 19.48 7.83
C ASN A 3 -5.63 17.96 8.09
N LEU A 4 -5.14 17.23 7.12
CA LEU A 4 -4.59 15.89 7.27
C LEU A 4 -3.07 16.04 7.26
N SER A 5 -2.38 15.44 8.22
CA SER A 5 -0.92 15.45 8.28
C SER A 5 -0.37 14.11 8.72
N ILE A 6 0.85 13.84 8.30
CA ILE A 6 1.60 12.64 8.66
C ILE A 6 2.96 13.03 9.21
N SER A 7 3.39 12.37 10.28
CA SER A 7 4.74 12.43 10.79
C SER A 7 5.32 11.03 10.82
N VAL A 8 6.52 10.87 10.26
CA VAL A 8 7.24 9.60 10.20
C VAL A 8 8.57 9.78 10.91
N HIS A 9 8.84 8.94 11.89
CA HIS A 9 10.11 8.90 12.59
C HIS A 9 10.71 7.50 12.49
N PHE A 10 11.94 7.41 12.03
CA PHE A 10 12.70 6.17 11.96
C PHE A 10 14.10 6.39 12.52
N ASP A 11 14.62 5.39 13.22
CA ASP A 11 15.97 5.44 13.79
C ASP A 11 16.90 4.61 12.91
N SER A 12 18.02 5.21 12.54
CA SER A 12 19.09 4.52 11.82
C SER A 12 19.88 3.52 12.71
N GLN A 13 19.51 3.37 13.97
CA GLN A 13 20.13 2.44 14.91
C GLN A 13 19.16 1.35 15.42
N GLU A 14 17.85 1.47 15.16
CA GLU A 14 16.84 0.48 15.53
C GLU A 14 16.19 -0.11 14.26
N THR A 15 16.38 -1.41 14.03
CA THR A 15 15.98 -2.10 12.80
C THR A 15 14.47 -2.17 12.57
N ASP A 16 13.66 -2.15 13.64
CA ASP A 16 12.20 -2.42 13.54
C ASP A 16 11.34 -1.17 13.74
N ALA A 17 11.94 -0.02 14.03
CA ALA A 17 11.24 1.14 14.53
C ALA A 17 10.97 2.15 13.43
N VAL A 18 9.84 2.02 12.74
CA VAL A 18 9.20 3.14 12.04
C VAL A 18 7.99 3.56 12.84
N GLN A 19 8.08 4.74 13.44
CA GLN A 19 6.96 5.35 14.16
C GLN A 19 6.17 6.23 13.20
N LEU A 20 4.86 6.05 13.21
CA LEU A 20 3.91 6.79 12.41
C LEU A 20 2.96 7.56 13.30
N GLU A 21 2.67 8.80 12.96
CA GLU A 21 1.56 9.57 13.51
C GLU A 21 0.79 10.23 12.38
N VAL A 22 -0.51 9.98 12.32
CA VAL A 22 -1.42 10.57 11.34
C VAL A 22 -2.47 11.36 12.09
N ASP A 23 -2.49 12.66 11.84
CA ASP A 23 -3.43 13.60 12.43
C ASP A 23 -4.51 14.01 11.44
N LEU A 24 -5.75 13.97 11.90
CA LEU A 24 -6.89 14.53 11.19
C LEU A 24 -7.49 15.67 12.03
N GLN A 25 -7.26 16.90 11.59
CA GLN A 25 -7.74 18.12 12.26
C GLN A 25 -7.19 18.33 13.69
N GLY A 26 -5.92 17.92 13.93
CA GLY A 26 -5.27 18.00 15.23
C GLY A 26 -5.65 16.88 16.20
N GLU A 27 -6.34 15.85 15.73
CA GLU A 27 -6.61 14.63 16.50
C GLU A 27 -5.83 13.45 15.90
N PRO A 28 -4.99 12.73 16.65
CA PRO A 28 -4.30 11.56 16.16
C PRO A 28 -5.30 10.45 15.85
N VAL A 29 -5.27 9.94 14.62
CA VAL A 29 -6.14 8.85 14.13
C VAL A 29 -5.40 7.53 13.99
N LEU A 30 -4.12 7.57 13.56
CA LEU A 30 -3.19 6.44 13.59
C LEU A 30 -1.92 6.89 14.31
N PHE A 31 -1.29 6.01 15.09
CA PHE A 31 -0.08 6.38 15.83
C PHE A 31 0.74 5.16 16.25
N GLY A 32 1.99 5.43 16.64
CA GLY A 32 2.90 4.44 17.21
C GLY A 32 3.69 3.66 16.18
N LEU A 33 4.23 2.53 16.58
CA LEU A 33 5.09 1.72 15.72
C LEU A 33 4.29 1.00 14.64
N TRP A 34 4.65 1.24 13.39
CA TRP A 34 4.20 0.41 12.27
C TRP A 34 5.11 -0.80 12.16
N LYS A 35 4.66 -1.91 12.75
CA LYS A 35 5.40 -3.17 12.80
C LYS A 35 5.07 -4.05 11.61
N PHE A 36 6.01 -4.92 11.26
CA PHE A 36 5.82 -5.97 10.26
C PHE A 36 6.41 -7.30 10.72
N VAL A 37 5.90 -8.39 10.16
CA VAL A 37 6.47 -9.73 10.25
C VAL A 37 6.44 -10.32 8.85
N LEU A 38 7.61 -10.70 8.35
CA LEU A 38 7.79 -11.31 7.04
C LEU A 38 8.34 -12.72 7.18
N ARG A 39 7.80 -13.64 6.39
CA ARG A 39 8.29 -15.03 6.36
C ARG A 39 8.33 -15.53 4.92
N ARG A 40 9.38 -16.29 4.60
CA ARG A 40 9.47 -17.08 3.39
C ARG A 40 9.39 -18.56 3.73
N ARG A 41 8.43 -19.30 3.14
CA ARG A 41 8.19 -20.72 3.46
C ARG A 41 8.08 -20.97 4.97
N GLY A 42 7.44 -20.06 5.71
CA GLY A 42 7.30 -20.11 7.16
C GLY A 42 8.53 -19.68 7.96
N LYS A 43 9.71 -19.48 7.34
CA LYS A 43 10.92 -18.99 8.02
C LYS A 43 10.89 -17.46 8.08
N PRO A 44 11.17 -16.83 9.23
CA PRO A 44 11.20 -15.39 9.35
C PRO A 44 12.35 -14.80 8.54
N LEU A 45 12.10 -13.64 7.92
CA LEU A 45 13.11 -12.77 7.34
C LEU A 45 13.47 -11.72 8.39
N HIS A 46 14.76 -11.55 8.66
CA HIS A 46 15.26 -10.63 9.67
C HIS A 46 15.96 -9.45 9.02
N ALA A 47 15.83 -8.26 9.61
CA ALA A 47 16.58 -7.09 9.20
C ALA A 47 18.09 -7.33 9.38
N VAL A 48 18.88 -6.92 8.39
CA VAL A 48 20.37 -7.03 8.40
C VAL A 48 21.04 -5.67 8.41
N ASN A 49 20.29 -4.59 8.18
CA ASN A 49 20.72 -3.20 8.31
C ASN A 49 19.63 -2.37 8.98
N PHE A 50 19.75 -1.05 8.91
CA PHE A 50 18.78 -0.09 9.44
C PHE A 50 17.95 0.52 8.30
N TRP A 51 16.82 1.13 8.65
CA TRP A 51 16.02 1.89 7.71
C TRP A 51 16.83 3.04 7.12
N THR A 52 16.75 3.19 5.81
CA THR A 52 17.41 4.24 5.05
C THR A 52 16.39 4.93 4.17
N GLU A 53 16.37 6.25 4.17
CA GLU A 53 15.57 7.04 3.25
C GLU A 53 16.13 6.88 1.83
N THR A 54 15.27 6.56 0.88
CA THR A 54 15.66 6.35 -0.52
C THR A 54 14.98 7.34 -1.46
N CYS A 55 13.79 7.84 -1.14
CA CYS A 55 13.11 8.80 -1.98
C CYS A 55 12.23 9.74 -1.14
N VAL A 56 12.31 11.03 -1.44
CA VAL A 56 11.38 12.06 -0.95
C VAL A 56 10.90 12.88 -2.13
N HIS A 57 9.59 13.01 -2.27
CA HIS A 57 8.99 13.76 -3.35
C HIS A 57 7.84 14.65 -2.85
N HIS A 58 7.80 15.91 -3.32
CA HIS A 58 6.76 16.88 -2.97
C HIS A 58 6.28 17.58 -4.23
N GLU A 59 5.13 17.22 -4.73
CA GLU A 59 4.57 17.83 -5.94
C GLU A 59 3.04 17.77 -5.93
N LYS A 60 2.39 18.75 -6.54
CA LYS A 60 0.93 18.78 -6.79
C LYS A 60 0.05 18.50 -5.56
N GLY A 61 0.52 18.90 -4.36
CA GLY A 61 -0.21 18.64 -3.11
C GLY A 61 -0.03 17.22 -2.56
N CYS A 62 0.82 16.42 -3.20
CA CYS A 62 1.24 15.11 -2.71
C CYS A 62 2.61 15.18 -2.04
N GLU A 63 2.76 14.41 -0.98
CA GLU A 63 4.01 14.15 -0.25
C GLU A 63 4.28 12.66 -0.31
N TYR A 64 5.48 12.28 -0.71
CA TYR A 64 5.91 10.88 -0.81
C TYR A 64 7.24 10.70 -0.09
N LEU A 65 7.33 9.64 0.71
CA LEU A 65 8.55 9.18 1.37
C LEU A 65 8.67 7.69 1.14
N GLU A 66 9.87 7.23 0.76
CA GLU A 66 10.20 5.80 0.71
C GLU A 66 11.41 5.49 1.56
N LEU A 67 11.35 4.41 2.32
CA LEU A 67 12.39 3.88 3.18
C LEU A 67 12.73 2.46 2.77
N ASP A 68 14.03 2.13 2.77
CA ASP A 68 14.54 0.79 2.48
C ASP A 68 15.10 0.11 3.73
N LEU A 69 14.89 -1.20 3.83
CA LEU A 69 15.45 -2.09 4.84
C LEU A 69 15.92 -3.38 4.18
N LEU A 70 17.20 -3.71 4.30
CA LEU A 70 17.70 -5.01 3.84
C LEU A 70 17.34 -6.10 4.83
N LEU A 71 16.91 -7.24 4.29
CA LEU A 71 16.52 -8.41 5.04
C LEU A 71 17.41 -9.60 4.69
N SER A 72 17.38 -10.65 5.52
CA SER A 72 18.04 -11.91 5.24
C SER A 72 17.52 -12.56 3.93
N ASP A 73 18.26 -13.53 3.40
CA ASP A 73 17.95 -14.28 2.19
C ASP A 73 17.83 -13.43 0.91
N ASP A 74 18.62 -12.35 0.83
CA ASP A 74 18.66 -11.40 -0.28
C ASP A 74 17.29 -10.73 -0.55
N TYR A 75 16.56 -10.41 0.51
CA TYR A 75 15.33 -9.62 0.43
C TYR A 75 15.56 -8.18 0.84
N ARG A 76 14.73 -7.29 0.28
CA ARG A 76 14.63 -5.88 0.62
C ARG A 76 13.17 -5.54 0.89
N LEU A 77 12.91 -4.80 1.94
CA LEU A 77 11.61 -4.23 2.23
C LEU A 77 11.64 -2.73 1.94
N GLN A 78 10.83 -2.29 1.01
CA GLN A 78 10.61 -0.87 0.70
C GLN A 78 9.28 -0.45 1.32
N ARG A 79 9.33 0.50 2.26
CA ARG A 79 8.17 1.07 2.94
C ARG A 79 7.91 2.47 2.43
N PHE A 80 6.69 2.73 1.95
CA PHE A 80 6.34 4.04 1.47
C PHE A 80 5.13 4.66 2.18
N PHE A 81 5.13 5.97 2.17
CA PHE A 81 4.10 6.85 2.70
C PHE A 81 3.74 7.85 1.61
N LEU A 82 2.49 7.91 1.20
CA LEU A 82 2.00 8.87 0.24
C LEU A 82 0.78 9.59 0.83
N LEU A 83 0.91 10.90 1.01
CA LEU A 83 -0.16 11.79 1.44
C LEU A 83 -0.61 12.64 0.27
N ASP A 84 -1.88 12.57 -0.11
CA ASP A 84 -2.53 13.51 -1.04
C ASP A 84 -3.44 14.44 -0.24
N ASN A 85 -2.97 15.67 -0.03
CA ASN A 85 -3.70 16.69 0.70
C ASN A 85 -4.90 17.24 -0.08
N THR A 86 -4.90 17.14 -1.40
CA THR A 86 -5.97 17.62 -2.28
C THR A 86 -7.20 16.72 -2.14
N ASP A 87 -7.00 15.42 -2.30
CA ASP A 87 -8.09 14.42 -2.21
C ASP A 87 -8.24 13.84 -0.81
N ARG A 88 -7.36 14.23 0.14
CA ARG A 88 -7.36 13.75 1.53
C ARG A 88 -7.20 12.24 1.61
N LEU A 89 -6.25 11.74 0.86
CA LEU A 89 -5.89 10.34 0.80
C LEU A 89 -4.55 10.11 1.50
N LEU A 90 -4.42 8.95 2.13
CA LEU A 90 -3.14 8.44 2.60
C LEU A 90 -2.97 7.02 2.07
N ILE A 91 -1.82 6.74 1.46
CA ILE A 91 -1.47 5.39 1.05
C ILE A 91 -0.23 4.99 1.82
N LEU A 92 -0.33 3.89 2.54
CA LEU A 92 0.77 3.26 3.24
C LEU A 92 1.02 1.90 2.61
N GLY A 93 2.26 1.54 2.37
CA GLY A 93 2.51 0.23 1.78
C GLY A 93 3.92 -0.26 1.97
N ASP A 94 4.04 -1.57 2.01
CA ASP A 94 5.29 -2.30 2.01
C ASP A 94 5.42 -3.08 0.70
N THR A 95 6.59 -2.96 0.05
CA THR A 95 6.99 -3.77 -1.09
C THR A 95 8.12 -4.69 -0.65
N LEU A 96 7.92 -6.00 -0.73
CA LEU A 96 8.99 -6.97 -0.52
C LEU A 96 9.58 -7.33 -1.86
N LEU A 97 10.85 -7.02 -2.05
CA LEU A 97 11.64 -7.33 -3.25
C LEU A 97 12.67 -8.38 -2.93
N ARG A 98 13.03 -9.17 -3.91
CA ARG A 98 14.18 -10.04 -3.82
C ARG A 98 15.36 -9.40 -4.56
N ASP A 99 16.40 -9.00 -3.82
CA ASP A 99 17.69 -8.62 -4.38
C ASP A 99 18.39 -9.89 -4.90
N GLY A 100 19.01 -9.83 -6.05
CA GLY A 100 19.73 -10.94 -6.66
C GLY A 100 19.77 -10.80 -8.16
N ASP A 101 20.64 -11.54 -8.82
CA ASP A 101 20.91 -11.49 -10.27
C ASP A 101 19.59 -11.60 -11.08
N ASN A 102 18.94 -10.45 -11.26
CA ASN A 102 17.63 -10.29 -11.92
C ASN A 102 17.68 -10.62 -13.43
N THR A 103 18.85 -11.01 -13.96
CA THR A 103 19.03 -11.38 -15.36
C THR A 103 18.45 -12.76 -15.70
N LYS A 104 18.14 -13.57 -14.67
CA LYS A 104 17.50 -14.88 -14.86
C LYS A 104 16.15 -14.88 -14.17
N ARG A 105 15.04 -14.80 -14.92
CA ARG A 105 13.69 -15.10 -14.45
C ARG A 105 13.72 -16.45 -13.71
N ARG A 106 13.97 -16.45 -12.40
CA ARG A 106 13.75 -17.65 -11.60
C ARG A 106 12.25 -17.79 -11.44
N LEU A 107 11.68 -18.77 -12.10
CA LEU A 107 10.31 -19.20 -11.79
C LEU A 107 10.25 -19.55 -10.30
N PRO A 108 9.20 -19.11 -9.59
CA PRO A 108 9.02 -19.51 -8.20
C PRO A 108 9.04 -21.03 -8.11
N GLU A 109 9.79 -21.56 -7.16
CA GLU A 109 9.77 -23.02 -6.92
C GLU A 109 8.35 -23.41 -6.51
N ARG A 110 7.93 -24.62 -6.86
CA ARG A 110 6.55 -25.12 -6.70
C ARG A 110 5.92 -24.92 -5.32
N ASN A 111 6.73 -24.65 -4.28
CA ASN A 111 6.30 -24.42 -2.89
C ASN A 111 6.83 -23.09 -2.32
N ASP A 112 7.20 -22.13 -3.15
CA ASP A 112 7.65 -20.83 -2.66
C ASP A 112 6.43 -19.96 -2.34
N TYR A 113 6.40 -19.42 -1.13
CA TYR A 113 5.37 -18.49 -0.70
C TYR A 113 5.95 -17.50 0.32
N LEU A 114 5.40 -16.31 0.29
CA LEU A 114 5.68 -15.24 1.24
C LEU A 114 4.45 -15.00 2.11
N THR A 115 4.65 -14.75 3.39
CA THR A 115 3.62 -14.25 4.28
C THR A 115 4.06 -12.94 4.90
N TYR A 116 3.14 -12.03 4.96
CA TYR A 116 3.31 -10.69 5.51
C TYR A 116 2.21 -10.40 6.52
N GLU A 117 2.59 -9.84 7.65
CA GLU A 117 1.68 -9.26 8.62
C GLU A 117 2.18 -7.87 8.99
N SER A 118 1.31 -6.89 8.99
CA SER A 118 1.60 -5.56 9.53
C SER A 118 0.55 -5.10 10.51
N THR A 119 0.98 -4.28 11.47
CA THR A 119 0.13 -3.77 12.54
C THR A 119 0.30 -2.27 12.70
N LEU A 120 -0.82 -1.55 12.75
CA LEU A 120 -0.92 -0.11 13.00
C LEU A 120 -1.88 0.15 14.14
N PHE A 121 -1.47 0.97 15.11
CA PHE A 121 -2.37 1.41 16.17
C PHE A 121 -3.29 2.52 15.67
N TYR A 122 -4.55 2.47 16.04
CA TYR A 122 -5.50 3.54 15.80
C TYR A 122 -5.99 4.14 17.12
N SER A 123 -6.49 5.39 17.05
CA SER A 123 -6.95 6.13 18.23
C SER A 123 -8.09 5.38 18.96
N PRO A 124 -8.01 5.24 20.30
CA PRO A 124 -9.07 4.64 21.09
C PRO A 124 -10.38 5.45 21.07
N LYS A 125 -10.36 6.69 20.56
CA LYS A 125 -11.54 7.50 20.30
C LYS A 125 -12.31 7.10 19.04
N LEU A 126 -11.79 6.12 18.27
CA LEU A 126 -12.38 5.65 17.03
C LEU A 126 -13.01 4.26 17.22
N ARG A 127 -14.16 4.08 16.59
CA ARG A 127 -14.86 2.78 16.49
C ARG A 127 -14.71 2.23 15.10
N PRO A 128 -13.98 1.12 14.94
CA PRO A 128 -13.92 0.42 13.66
C PRO A 128 -15.23 -0.36 13.40
N LYS A 129 -15.71 -0.27 12.18
CA LYS A 129 -16.82 -1.06 11.67
C LYS A 129 -16.31 -1.93 10.52
N THR A 130 -16.40 -3.23 10.69
CA THR A 130 -16.12 -4.23 9.65
C THR A 130 -17.43 -4.64 8.96
N PHE A 131 -17.33 -5.09 7.72
CA PHE A 131 -18.47 -5.54 6.94
C PHE A 131 -18.42 -7.07 6.75
N ALA A 132 -19.57 -7.71 6.68
CA ALA A 132 -19.65 -9.17 6.52
C ALA A 132 -19.12 -9.64 5.17
N ASP A 133 -19.38 -8.89 4.12
CA ASP A 133 -19.12 -9.27 2.74
C ASP A 133 -17.90 -8.55 2.12
N SER A 134 -17.52 -7.36 2.62
CA SER A 134 -16.40 -6.54 2.12
C SER A 134 -15.17 -6.63 3.04
N THR A 135 -13.96 -6.48 2.46
CA THR A 135 -12.69 -6.48 3.21
C THR A 135 -12.30 -5.10 3.74
N GLU A 136 -13.05 -4.05 3.42
CA GLU A 136 -12.82 -2.70 3.95
C GLU A 136 -13.13 -2.59 5.45
N ILE A 137 -12.54 -1.57 6.09
CA ILE A 137 -12.88 -1.17 7.45
C ILE A 137 -13.21 0.32 7.45
N PHE A 138 -14.31 0.67 8.12
CA PHE A 138 -14.76 2.04 8.28
C PHE A 138 -14.53 2.48 9.72
N PHE A 139 -13.83 3.61 9.92
CA PHE A 139 -13.61 4.21 11.22
C PHE A 139 -14.50 5.43 11.41
N GLN A 140 -15.14 5.48 12.56
CA GLN A 140 -15.97 6.61 12.99
C GLN A 140 -15.62 7.01 14.42
N PRO A 141 -15.76 8.29 14.79
CA PRO A 141 -15.45 8.73 16.15
C PRO A 141 -16.52 8.25 17.12
N ASP A 142 -16.10 8.02 18.36
CA ASP A 142 -17.03 7.79 19.49
C ASP A 142 -17.90 9.02 19.77
N ASN A 143 -17.33 10.21 19.61
CA ASN A 143 -18.04 11.47 19.78
C ASN A 143 -18.67 11.88 18.44
N PRO A 144 -20.01 11.98 18.32
CA PRO A 144 -20.67 12.37 17.08
C PRO A 144 -20.37 13.81 16.63
N LYS A 145 -19.76 14.63 17.49
CA LYS A 145 -19.30 15.98 17.12
C LYS A 145 -17.92 15.99 16.43
N SER A 146 -17.16 14.92 16.55
CA SER A 146 -15.89 14.77 15.82
C SER A 146 -16.18 14.38 14.37
N SER A 147 -15.35 14.89 13.46
CA SER A 147 -15.44 14.58 12.04
C SER A 147 -14.34 13.62 11.56
N SER A 148 -13.68 12.95 12.50
CA SER A 148 -12.59 11.99 12.21
C SER A 148 -13.14 10.68 11.65
N ILE A 149 -13.67 10.75 10.43
CA ILE A 149 -14.25 9.61 9.72
C ILE A 149 -13.30 9.25 8.57
N PHE A 150 -12.99 7.96 8.42
CA PHE A 150 -12.21 7.48 7.27
C PHE A 150 -12.49 6.01 6.98
N ARG A 151 -12.10 5.59 5.77
CA ARG A 151 -12.13 4.19 5.35
C ARG A 151 -10.73 3.70 5.03
N VAL A 152 -10.51 2.40 5.18
CA VAL A 152 -9.26 1.75 4.78
C VAL A 152 -9.56 0.53 3.91
N PHE A 153 -8.79 0.40 2.83
CA PHE A 153 -8.91 -0.63 1.82
C PHE A 153 -7.58 -1.36 1.64
N PRO A 154 -7.54 -2.69 1.76
CA PRO A 154 -6.34 -3.49 1.44
C PRO A 154 -6.32 -3.77 -0.06
N LEU A 155 -5.69 -2.93 -0.88
CA LEU A 155 -5.84 -2.98 -2.34
C LEU A 155 -5.40 -4.30 -2.98
N ALA A 156 -4.44 -5.00 -2.37
CA ALA A 156 -3.98 -6.31 -2.84
C ALA A 156 -4.97 -7.45 -2.55
N LEU A 157 -5.92 -7.24 -1.65
CA LEU A 157 -6.95 -8.22 -1.32
C LEU A 157 -8.22 -7.98 -2.13
N PRO A 158 -9.01 -9.03 -2.40
CA PRO A 158 -10.27 -8.87 -3.11
C PRO A 158 -11.26 -8.00 -2.29
N GLU A 159 -12.03 -7.18 -2.98
CA GLU A 159 -13.08 -6.34 -2.39
C GLU A 159 -14.08 -7.18 -1.58
N TRP A 160 -14.49 -8.33 -2.13
CA TRP A 160 -15.49 -9.19 -1.53
C TRP A 160 -14.88 -10.44 -0.88
N LYS A 161 -15.19 -10.69 0.38
CA LYS A 161 -14.69 -11.84 1.15
C LYS A 161 -15.08 -13.20 0.57
N LYS A 162 -16.21 -13.26 -0.16
CA LYS A 162 -16.75 -14.49 -0.79
C LYS A 162 -16.23 -14.73 -2.21
N THR A 163 -15.34 -13.89 -2.72
CA THR A 163 -14.76 -14.13 -4.04
C THR A 163 -13.94 -15.42 -4.01
N SER A 164 -14.16 -16.30 -4.99
CA SER A 164 -13.39 -17.53 -5.12
C SER A 164 -11.89 -17.20 -5.18
N LYS A 165 -11.07 -18.02 -4.53
CA LYS A 165 -9.60 -17.88 -4.40
C LYS A 165 -8.89 -18.02 -5.77
N THR A 166 -9.21 -17.14 -6.71
CA THR A 166 -8.60 -17.14 -8.05
C THR A 166 -7.39 -16.21 -8.14
N GLY A 167 -7.07 -15.46 -7.07
CA GLY A 167 -5.93 -14.56 -7.00
C GLY A 167 -4.69 -15.22 -6.43
N ILE A 168 -3.52 -14.72 -6.84
CA ILE A 168 -2.19 -15.13 -6.33
C ILE A 168 -2.03 -14.67 -4.87
N VAL A 169 -2.64 -13.52 -4.50
CA VAL A 169 -2.61 -12.95 -3.15
C VAL A 169 -3.86 -13.32 -2.38
N THR A 170 -3.66 -13.83 -1.19
CA THR A 170 -4.72 -14.11 -0.21
C THR A 170 -4.42 -13.41 1.10
N GLY A 171 -5.43 -13.16 1.94
CA GLY A 171 -5.19 -12.52 3.24
C GLY A 171 -6.45 -11.95 3.87
N THR A 172 -6.23 -11.12 4.89
CA THR A 172 -7.30 -10.46 5.67
C THR A 172 -6.85 -9.08 6.12
N LEU A 173 -7.78 -8.15 6.17
CA LEU A 173 -7.68 -6.93 6.95
C LEU A 173 -8.64 -7.04 8.14
N GLY A 174 -8.14 -6.81 9.35
CA GLY A 174 -8.93 -6.97 10.57
C GLY A 174 -8.51 -6.03 11.69
N ILE A 175 -9.26 -6.12 12.79
CA ILE A 175 -9.00 -5.38 14.02
C ILE A 175 -8.68 -6.38 15.13
N GLU A 176 -7.56 -6.19 15.80
CA GLU A 176 -7.11 -6.98 16.94
C GLU A 176 -6.52 -6.06 18.02
N HIS A 177 -7.05 -6.11 19.25
CA HIS A 177 -6.52 -5.37 20.40
C HIS A 177 -6.18 -3.88 20.12
N SER A 178 -7.11 -3.14 19.50
CA SER A 178 -6.93 -1.73 19.10
C SER A 178 -5.85 -1.50 18.04
N THR A 179 -5.52 -2.51 17.26
CA THR A 179 -4.66 -2.41 16.10
C THR A 179 -5.39 -2.81 14.82
N LEU A 180 -5.06 -2.13 13.74
CA LEU A 180 -5.37 -2.52 12.38
C LEU A 180 -4.31 -3.54 11.95
N VAL A 181 -4.75 -4.74 11.55
CA VAL A 181 -3.86 -5.83 11.17
C VAL A 181 -4.12 -6.23 9.73
N LEU A 182 -3.11 -6.09 8.89
CA LEU A 182 -3.10 -6.61 7.51
C LEU A 182 -2.29 -7.90 7.47
N ARG A 183 -2.89 -8.98 6.97
CA ARG A 183 -2.19 -10.23 6.66
C ARG A 183 -2.32 -10.54 5.20
N GLN A 184 -1.20 -10.84 4.56
CA GLN A 184 -1.15 -11.26 3.15
C GLN A 184 -0.28 -12.50 2.98
N GLN A 185 -0.64 -13.30 1.99
CA GLN A 185 0.16 -14.42 1.51
C GLN A 185 0.16 -14.42 -0.02
N THR A 186 1.32 -14.63 -0.61
CA THR A 186 1.48 -14.81 -2.06
C THR A 186 2.33 -16.03 -2.37
N SER A 187 2.11 -16.62 -3.54
CA SER A 187 2.96 -17.69 -4.10
C SER A 187 4.12 -17.15 -4.96
N GLY A 188 4.36 -15.83 -4.95
CA GLY A 188 5.45 -15.18 -5.68
C GLY A 188 6.73 -15.02 -4.87
N ILE A 189 7.75 -14.45 -5.51
CA ILE A 189 9.04 -14.11 -4.91
C ILE A 189 9.10 -12.66 -4.40
N SER A 190 8.17 -11.82 -4.82
CA SER A 190 7.99 -10.44 -4.37
C SER A 190 6.53 -10.19 -4.04
N MET A 191 6.25 -9.14 -3.28
CA MET A 191 4.90 -8.84 -2.81
C MET A 191 4.73 -7.33 -2.58
N PHE A 192 3.55 -6.81 -2.91
CA PHE A 192 3.15 -5.45 -2.60
C PHE A 192 1.92 -5.47 -1.69
N ALA A 193 1.96 -4.73 -0.58
CA ALA A 193 0.95 -4.74 0.48
C ALA A 193 0.44 -3.31 0.79
N PRO A 194 -0.29 -2.66 -0.13
CA PRO A 194 -0.79 -1.31 0.06
C PRO A 194 -2.08 -1.25 0.86
N LEU A 195 -2.15 -0.29 1.78
CA LEU A 195 -3.36 0.17 2.46
C LEU A 195 -3.71 1.56 1.92
N PHE A 196 -4.93 1.72 1.43
CA PHE A 196 -5.46 2.98 0.93
C PHE A 196 -6.45 3.53 1.95
N PHE A 197 -6.20 4.71 2.48
CA PHE A 197 -7.03 5.41 3.46
C PHE A 197 -7.70 6.61 2.78
N ASP A 198 -9.00 6.74 2.94
CA ASP A 198 -9.77 7.90 2.48
C ASP A 198 -10.33 8.65 3.68
N PHE A 199 -9.85 9.87 3.88
CA PHE A 199 -10.22 10.78 4.98
C PHE A 199 -11.24 11.85 4.54
N ASP A 200 -11.78 11.79 3.32
CA ASP A 200 -12.81 12.74 2.91
C ASP A 200 -14.19 12.36 3.48
N ALA A 201 -14.64 13.14 4.45
CA ALA A 201 -15.94 12.96 5.06
C ALA A 201 -17.11 13.07 4.04
N ASN A 202 -16.92 13.81 2.94
CA ASN A 202 -17.95 13.93 1.89
C ASN A 202 -18.15 12.62 1.14
N ARG A 203 -17.12 11.78 1.08
CA ARG A 203 -17.16 10.46 0.46
C ARG A 203 -17.56 9.34 1.44
N SER A 204 -17.73 9.63 2.73
CA SER A 204 -18.01 8.61 3.75
C SER A 204 -19.24 7.75 3.49
N GLY A 205 -20.27 8.30 2.84
CA GLY A 205 -21.50 7.60 2.42
C GLY A 205 -21.44 7.00 1.02
N SER A 206 -20.34 7.18 0.28
CA SER A 206 -20.23 6.73 -1.11
C SER A 206 -19.95 5.24 -1.20
N GLN A 207 -20.28 4.67 -2.35
CA GLN A 207 -19.91 3.31 -2.70
C GLN A 207 -18.47 3.32 -3.29
N TYR A 208 -17.64 2.44 -2.76
CA TYR A 208 -16.27 2.23 -3.24
C TYR A 208 -16.19 0.90 -3.98
N THR A 209 -15.33 0.86 -4.97
CA THR A 209 -14.85 -0.38 -5.58
C THR A 209 -13.34 -0.29 -5.79
N TRP A 210 -12.63 -1.38 -5.57
CA TRP A 210 -11.24 -1.47 -5.98
C TRP A 210 -10.98 -2.76 -6.73
N ARG A 211 -10.08 -2.69 -7.67
CA ARG A 211 -9.79 -3.80 -8.57
C ARG A 211 -8.28 -3.92 -8.79
N HIS A 212 -7.81 -5.13 -8.73
CA HIS A 212 -6.53 -5.49 -9.30
C HIS A 212 -6.62 -5.39 -10.83
N LEU A 213 -5.65 -4.71 -11.44
CA LEU A 213 -5.59 -4.47 -12.88
C LEU A 213 -4.59 -5.41 -13.53
N THR A 214 -4.83 -5.76 -14.78
CA THR A 214 -3.84 -6.45 -15.59
C THR A 214 -2.73 -5.49 -15.98
N VAL A 215 -1.49 -5.84 -15.64
CA VAL A 215 -0.29 -5.19 -16.14
C VAL A 215 0.19 -5.99 -17.35
N GLY A 216 0.43 -5.31 -18.47
CA GLY A 216 0.93 -5.92 -19.72
C GLY A 216 2.36 -5.50 -20.01
N GLU A 217 3.17 -6.41 -20.57
CA GLU A 217 4.50 -6.15 -21.11
C GLU A 217 4.65 -7.01 -22.36
N ASN A 218 5.02 -6.41 -23.52
CA ASN A 218 5.19 -7.13 -24.80
C ASN A 218 3.97 -7.97 -25.20
N MET A 219 2.74 -7.46 -24.98
CA MET A 219 1.46 -8.14 -25.24
C MET A 219 1.16 -9.35 -24.34
N GLU A 220 1.97 -9.61 -23.33
CA GLU A 220 1.75 -10.66 -22.35
C GLU A 220 1.33 -10.06 -20.98
N LYS A 221 0.60 -10.84 -20.18
CA LYS A 221 0.32 -10.46 -18.79
C LYS A 221 1.58 -10.59 -17.94
N VAL A 222 1.94 -9.51 -17.24
CA VAL A 222 3.03 -9.54 -16.25
C VAL A 222 2.54 -10.27 -14.99
N PRO A 223 3.33 -11.18 -14.41
CA PRO A 223 3.04 -11.80 -13.13
C PRO A 223 2.92 -10.78 -11.99
N ASP A 224 2.04 -11.04 -11.03
CA ASP A 224 1.74 -10.12 -9.91
C ASP A 224 2.91 -9.96 -8.92
N ASP A 225 3.95 -10.79 -9.00
CA ASP A 225 5.21 -10.66 -8.26
C ASP A 225 6.30 -9.89 -9.05
N GLN A 226 5.96 -9.36 -10.22
CA GLN A 226 6.85 -8.51 -11.03
C GLN A 226 6.32 -7.08 -11.15
N ALA A 227 5.01 -6.91 -11.33
CA ALA A 227 4.36 -5.61 -11.28
C ALA A 227 2.87 -5.75 -11.01
N VAL A 228 2.31 -4.79 -10.31
CA VAL A 228 0.89 -4.73 -9.97
C VAL A 228 0.31 -3.35 -10.21
N GLY A 229 -0.96 -3.30 -10.56
CA GLY A 229 -1.74 -2.09 -10.66
C GLY A 229 -3.07 -2.25 -9.93
N TYR A 230 -3.51 -1.22 -9.25
CA TYR A 230 -4.80 -1.19 -8.57
C TYR A 230 -5.57 0.05 -8.98
N ARG A 231 -6.87 -0.12 -9.21
CA ARG A 231 -7.79 0.99 -9.40
C ARG A 231 -8.71 1.08 -8.19
N VAL A 232 -8.81 2.26 -7.61
CA VAL A 232 -9.86 2.61 -6.64
C VAL A 232 -10.84 3.53 -7.33
N GLN A 233 -12.13 3.29 -7.19
CA GLN A 233 -13.18 4.13 -7.71
C GLN A 233 -14.16 4.49 -6.59
N VAL A 234 -14.44 5.78 -6.47
CA VAL A 234 -15.47 6.34 -5.59
C VAL A 234 -16.29 7.35 -6.38
N ASN A 235 -17.58 7.10 -6.54
CA ASN A 235 -18.45 7.90 -7.41
C ASN A 235 -17.88 8.00 -8.85
N LYS A 236 -17.52 9.23 -9.27
CA LYS A 236 -16.89 9.50 -10.57
C LYS A 236 -15.37 9.59 -10.50
N GLU A 237 -14.80 9.65 -9.29
CA GLU A 237 -13.36 9.75 -9.08
C GLU A 237 -12.73 8.37 -9.19
N GLN A 238 -11.58 8.30 -9.85
CA GLN A 238 -10.82 7.07 -10.01
C GLN A 238 -9.34 7.34 -9.76
N PHE A 239 -8.70 6.45 -9.02
CA PHE A 239 -7.28 6.50 -8.70
C PHE A 239 -6.59 5.24 -9.19
N LEU A 240 -5.40 5.40 -9.74
CA LEU A 240 -4.48 4.31 -10.09
C LEU A 240 -3.31 4.32 -9.12
N LEU A 241 -3.00 3.16 -8.57
CA LEU A 241 -1.75 2.87 -7.88
C LEU A 241 -1.03 1.77 -8.64
N TYR A 242 0.21 2.02 -9.06
CA TYR A 242 1.05 1.06 -9.75
C TYR A 242 2.38 0.89 -9.01
N ARG A 243 2.89 -0.35 -8.95
CA ARG A 243 4.21 -0.68 -8.42
C ARG A 243 4.91 -1.70 -9.30
N SER A 244 6.13 -1.41 -9.73
CA SER A 244 7.08 -2.37 -10.28
C SER A 244 7.86 -3.05 -9.15
N MET A 245 8.10 -4.34 -9.28
CA MET A 245 8.89 -5.14 -8.34
C MET A 245 10.05 -5.86 -9.05
N THR A 246 10.37 -5.43 -10.26
CA THR A 246 11.50 -5.90 -11.08
C THR A 246 12.12 -4.70 -11.79
N PRO A 247 13.30 -4.81 -12.41
CA PRO A 247 13.91 -3.73 -13.16
C PRO A 247 12.95 -3.04 -14.13
N LEU A 248 13.20 -1.77 -14.40
CA LEU A 248 12.38 -0.93 -15.26
C LEU A 248 12.09 -1.61 -16.60
N ALA A 249 10.83 -1.60 -17.00
CA ALA A 249 10.35 -2.12 -18.27
C ALA A 249 9.18 -1.27 -18.76
N ASN A 250 8.98 -1.22 -20.07
CA ASN A 250 7.81 -0.54 -20.64
C ASN A 250 6.57 -1.41 -20.44
N ARG A 251 5.75 -1.05 -19.46
CA ARG A 251 4.53 -1.76 -19.09
C ARG A 251 3.30 -0.93 -19.39
N THR A 252 2.20 -1.61 -19.61
CA THR A 252 0.92 -0.98 -19.94
C THR A 252 -0.12 -1.35 -18.89
N VAL A 253 -0.81 -0.34 -18.35
CA VAL A 253 -1.95 -0.49 -17.45
C VAL A 253 -3.08 0.40 -17.95
N LEU A 254 -4.27 -0.15 -18.17
CA LEU A 254 -5.43 0.57 -18.72
C LEU A 254 -5.12 1.35 -20.02
N GLY A 255 -4.21 0.85 -20.84
CA GLY A 255 -3.80 1.51 -22.09
C GLY A 255 -2.75 2.62 -21.93
N HIS A 256 -2.27 2.88 -20.72
CA HIS A 256 -1.21 3.85 -20.44
C HIS A 256 0.12 3.15 -20.24
N ASN A 257 1.17 3.65 -20.90
CA ASN A 257 2.53 3.15 -20.75
C ASN A 257 3.15 3.70 -19.45
N LEU A 258 3.69 2.81 -18.65
CA LEU A 258 4.37 3.09 -17.39
C LEU A 258 5.78 2.49 -17.47
N ILE A 259 6.79 3.33 -17.30
CA ILE A 259 8.21 2.94 -17.26
C ILE A 259 8.84 3.15 -15.88
N ASN A 260 8.02 3.44 -14.89
CA ASN A 260 8.40 3.85 -13.54
C ASN A 260 8.35 2.68 -12.56
N ASP A 261 9.00 2.83 -11.40
CA ASP A 261 8.90 1.88 -10.30
C ASP A 261 7.61 2.06 -9.50
N PHE A 262 7.16 3.30 -9.37
CA PHE A 262 5.94 3.66 -8.67
C PHE A 262 5.18 4.74 -9.44
N CYS A 263 3.87 4.62 -9.48
CA CYS A 263 3.00 5.66 -10.03
C CYS A 263 1.69 5.73 -9.23
N PHE A 264 1.34 6.94 -8.81
CA PHE A 264 0.01 7.28 -8.31
C PHE A 264 -0.61 8.33 -9.21
N ALA A 265 -1.82 8.08 -9.69
CA ALA A 265 -2.48 8.94 -10.67
C ALA A 265 -3.99 9.00 -10.43
N ARG A 266 -4.59 10.11 -10.87
CA ARG A 266 -6.04 10.32 -10.91
C ARG A 266 -6.53 10.17 -12.34
N PHE A 267 -7.65 9.47 -12.51
CA PHE A 267 -8.31 9.31 -13.79
C PHE A 267 -9.53 10.22 -13.90
N PHE A 268 -9.61 10.92 -15.01
CA PHE A 268 -10.78 11.68 -15.40
C PHE A 268 -11.40 11.05 -16.66
N PRO A 269 -12.69 10.68 -16.65
CA PRO A 269 -13.33 10.05 -17.81
C PRO A 269 -13.21 10.84 -19.11
N GLU A 270 -13.13 12.17 -19.02
CA GLU A 270 -13.15 13.08 -20.18
C GLU A 270 -11.76 13.60 -20.57
N THR A 271 -10.82 13.71 -19.63
CA THR A 271 -9.52 14.37 -19.84
C THR A 271 -8.32 13.42 -19.74
N GLY A 272 -8.53 12.16 -19.35
CA GLY A 272 -7.49 11.16 -19.26
C GLY A 272 -6.85 11.02 -17.88
N VAL A 273 -5.54 10.83 -17.82
CA VAL A 273 -4.78 10.54 -16.59
C VAL A 273 -4.00 11.77 -16.17
N GLU A 274 -4.15 12.14 -14.91
CA GLU A 274 -3.28 13.10 -14.23
C GLU A 274 -2.36 12.34 -13.28
N THR A 275 -1.08 12.30 -13.61
CA THR A 275 -0.06 11.71 -12.74
C THR A 275 0.23 12.67 -11.57
N LEU A 276 0.11 12.15 -10.35
CA LEU A 276 0.31 12.89 -9.11
C LEU A 276 1.70 12.64 -8.52
N VAL A 277 2.14 11.38 -8.49
CA VAL A 277 3.47 10.98 -8.03
C VAL A 277 4.03 9.93 -8.98
N VAL A 278 5.29 10.10 -9.36
CA VAL A 278 6.10 9.14 -10.12
C VAL A 278 7.43 8.98 -9.43
N VAL A 279 7.91 7.77 -9.30
CA VAL A 279 9.24 7.46 -8.78
C VAL A 279 9.95 6.53 -9.75
N ASP A 280 11.15 6.92 -10.12
CA ASP A 280 12.07 6.19 -10.99
C ASP A 280 13.33 5.84 -10.22
N SER A 281 13.77 4.60 -10.27
CA SER A 281 15.00 4.16 -9.59
C SER A 281 16.28 4.73 -10.19
N ASP A 282 16.23 5.31 -11.38
CA ASP A 282 17.39 5.93 -12.04
C ASP A 282 17.68 7.36 -11.53
N GLU A 283 16.85 7.92 -10.66
CA GLU A 283 17.04 9.24 -10.03
C GLU A 283 17.67 9.16 -8.62
N LEU A 284 18.10 7.97 -8.19
CA LEU A 284 18.67 7.71 -6.85
C LEU A 284 20.20 7.57 -6.86
#